data_847c087c4c0a283415e86d7281e5749d
#
_entry.id   847c087c4c0a283415e86d7281e5749d
#
_cell.length_a   1.000
_cell.length_b   1.000
_cell.length_c   1.000
_cell.angle_alpha   90.00
_cell.angle_beta   90.00
_cell.angle_gamma   90.00
#
_symmetry.space_group_name_H-M   'P 1'
#
loop_
_entity.id
_entity.type
_entity.pdbx_description
1 polymer ?
#
loop_
_entity_poly.entity_id
_entity_poly.type
_entity_poly.pdbx_seq_one_letter_code
_entity_poly.pdbx_strand_id
1 'polypeptide(L)' 'MEPKDYTVMKIDGDYAVLRDTEGNELPIARALIPEECDEGTKLHWENFEYTVTG' A
#
# COMPACT_ATOMS: atom_id res chain seq x y z
N MET A 1 5.67 -16.48 3.65
CA MET A 1 5.56 -15.33 2.74
C MET A 1 6.38 -14.18 3.30
N GLU A 2 7.19 -13.55 2.48
CA GLU A 2 8.08 -12.51 2.98
C GLU A 2 7.36 -11.17 3.16
N PRO A 3 7.64 -10.45 4.24
CA PRO A 3 7.08 -9.10 4.40
C PRO A 3 7.58 -8.18 3.31
N LYS A 4 6.77 -7.22 2.93
CA LYS A 4 7.13 -6.21 1.92
C LYS A 4 6.74 -4.83 2.40
N ASP A 5 7.50 -3.85 1.94
CA ASP A 5 7.20 -2.46 2.20
C ASP A 5 6.74 -1.78 0.93
N TYR A 6 5.73 -0.93 1.07
CA TYR A 6 5.13 -0.22 -0.04
C TYR A 6 4.99 1.25 0.28
N THR A 7 4.88 2.06 -0.78
CA THR A 7 4.49 3.46 -0.67
C THR A 7 3.23 3.65 -1.49
N VAL A 8 2.25 4.34 -0.94
CA VAL A 8 1.03 4.67 -1.67
C VAL A 8 1.37 5.75 -2.68
N MET A 9 1.23 5.44 -3.96
CA MET A 9 1.54 6.37 -5.03
C MET A 9 0.32 7.16 -5.47
N LYS A 10 -0.86 6.53 -5.42
CA LYS A 10 -2.08 7.13 -5.91
C LYS A 10 -3.27 6.46 -5.26
N ILE A 11 -4.30 7.25 -4.97
CA ILE A 11 -5.60 6.74 -4.53
C ILE A 11 -6.63 7.31 -5.52
N ASP A 12 -7.40 6.43 -6.12
CA ASP A 12 -8.35 6.81 -7.16
C ASP A 12 -9.65 6.02 -6.98
N GLY A 13 -10.63 6.65 -6.35
CA GLY A 13 -11.93 6.02 -6.13
C GLY A 13 -11.81 4.75 -5.31
N ASP A 14 -12.12 3.61 -5.91
CA ASP A 14 -12.20 2.34 -5.25
C ASP A 14 -10.87 1.57 -5.23
N TYR A 15 -9.81 2.14 -5.78
CA TYR A 15 -8.53 1.46 -5.79
C TYR A 15 -7.37 2.39 -5.44
N ALA A 16 -6.25 1.78 -5.09
CA ALA A 16 -5.01 2.48 -4.80
C ALA A 16 -3.88 1.81 -5.57
N VAL A 17 -2.85 2.58 -5.91
CA VAL A 17 -1.65 2.04 -6.54
C VAL A 17 -0.52 2.15 -5.53
N LEU A 18 0.10 1.02 -5.23
CA LEU A 18 1.25 0.94 -4.32
C LEU A 18 2.51 0.71 -5.14
N ARG A 19 3.64 1.18 -4.61
CA ARG A 19 4.95 0.89 -5.20
C ARG A 19 5.81 0.19 -4.17
N ASP A 20 6.46 -0.90 -4.56
CA ASP A 20 7.38 -1.59 -3.67
C ASP A 20 8.78 -0.98 -3.75
N THR A 21 9.73 -1.56 -2.99
CA THR A 21 11.10 -1.05 -2.92
C THR A 21 11.89 -1.24 -4.21
N GLU A 22 11.40 -2.10 -5.09
CA GLU A 22 12.04 -2.36 -6.39
C GLU A 22 11.44 -1.50 -7.52
N GLY A 23 10.47 -0.66 -7.20
CA GLY A 23 9.83 0.21 -8.16
C GLY A 23 8.64 -0.41 -8.90
N ASN A 24 8.22 -1.60 -8.52
CA ASN A 24 7.07 -2.25 -9.13
C ASN A 24 5.78 -1.68 -8.57
N GLU A 25 4.81 -1.42 -9.42
CA GLU A 25 3.53 -0.88 -9.01
C GLU A 25 2.49 -1.99 -8.89
N LEU A 26 1.65 -1.89 -7.87
CA LEU A 26 0.62 -2.86 -7.58
C LEU A 26 -0.71 -2.15 -7.33
N PRO A 27 -1.67 -2.26 -8.26
CA PRO A 27 -3.01 -1.73 -8.00
C PRO A 27 -3.77 -2.70 -7.11
N ILE A 28 -4.42 -2.16 -6.08
CA ILE A 28 -5.22 -2.96 -5.15
C ILE A 28 -6.50 -2.23 -4.81
N ALA A 29 -7.47 -2.96 -4.24
CA ALA A 29 -8.70 -2.34 -3.77
C ALA A 29 -8.40 -1.40 -2.61
N ARG A 30 -9.00 -0.21 -2.63
CA ARG A 30 -8.82 0.79 -1.57
C ARG A 30 -9.18 0.22 -0.20
N ALA A 31 -10.15 -0.67 -0.14
CA ALA A 31 -10.61 -1.27 1.11
C ALA A 31 -9.58 -2.18 1.77
N LEU A 32 -8.52 -2.58 1.06
CA LEU A 32 -7.49 -3.45 1.60
C LEU A 32 -6.44 -2.72 2.42
N ILE A 33 -6.41 -1.39 2.36
CA ILE A 33 -5.46 -0.59 3.13
C ILE A 33 -6.21 0.25 4.15
N PRO A 34 -5.51 0.71 5.24
CA PRO A 34 -6.16 1.53 6.27
C PRO A 34 -6.75 2.81 5.68
N GLU A 35 -7.86 3.26 6.24
CA GLU A 35 -8.58 4.45 5.76
C GLU A 35 -7.76 5.73 5.87
N GLU A 36 -6.83 5.79 6.81
CA GLU A 36 -5.98 6.94 7.03
C GLU A 36 -4.89 7.13 5.99
N CYS A 37 -4.74 6.17 5.09
CA CYS A 37 -3.71 6.25 4.05
C CYS A 37 -4.00 7.34 3.05
N ASP A 38 -2.93 8.00 2.61
CA ASP A 38 -2.98 9.03 1.59
C ASP A 38 -1.76 8.83 0.69
N GLU A 39 -1.65 9.64 -0.35
CA GLU A 39 -0.48 9.58 -1.23
C GLU A 39 0.79 9.86 -0.42
N GLY A 40 1.80 9.04 -0.61
CA GLY A 40 3.05 9.13 0.13
C GLY A 40 3.09 8.33 1.42
N THR A 41 1.97 7.78 1.87
CA THR A 41 1.94 6.96 3.08
C THR A 41 2.75 5.69 2.85
N LYS A 42 3.54 5.32 3.86
CA LYS A 42 4.32 4.09 3.82
C LYS A 42 3.57 2.98 4.52
N LEU A 43 3.57 1.81 3.89
CA LEU A 43 2.85 0.63 4.37
C LEU A 43 3.80 -0.54 4.51
N HIS A 44 3.55 -1.37 5.50
CA HIS A 44 4.22 -2.66 5.68
C HIS A 44 3.19 -3.75 5.44
N TRP A 45 3.52 -4.73 4.59
CA TRP A 45 2.65 -5.86 4.32
C TRP A 45 3.24 -7.12 4.93
N GLU A 46 2.46 -7.76 5.80
CA GLU A 46 2.86 -8.99 6.45
C GLU A 46 1.60 -9.74 6.88
N ASN A 47 1.62 -11.05 6.78
CA ASN A 47 0.49 -11.90 7.18
C ASN A 47 -0.83 -11.46 6.51
N PHE A 48 -0.73 -11.13 5.22
CA PHE A 48 -1.89 -10.70 4.40
C PHE A 48 -2.53 -9.40 4.89
N GLU A 49 -1.79 -8.57 5.61
CA GLU A 49 -2.30 -7.33 6.18
C GLU A 49 -1.38 -6.16 5.89
N TYR A 50 -1.97 -5.01 5.59
CA TYR A 50 -1.23 -3.76 5.38
C TYR A 50 -1.31 -2.90 6.63
N THR A 51 -0.17 -2.38 7.08
CA THR A 51 -0.08 -1.54 8.27
C THR A 51 0.66 -0.26 7.92
N VAL A 52 0.19 0.88 8.43
CA VAL A 52 0.86 2.16 8.22
C VAL A 52 2.13 2.20 9.07
N THR A 53 3.27 2.52 8.44
CA THR A 53 4.56 2.60 9.13
C THR A 53 5.20 3.99 9.08
N GLY A 54 4.65 4.89 8.30
CA GLY A 54 5.23 6.23 8.27
C GLY A 54 4.42 7.23 7.51
#